data_9e3b79560aeaa15dd1c2e1e57d2e4458
#
_entry.id   9e3b79560aeaa15dd1c2e1e57d2e4458
#
_cell.length_a   1.000
_cell.length_b   1.000
_cell.length_c   1.000
_cell.angle_alpha   90.00
_cell.angle_beta   90.00
_cell.angle_gamma   90.00
#
_symmetry.space_group_name_H-M   'P 1'
#
loop_
_entity.id
_entity.type
_entity.pdbx_description
1 polymer ?
#
loop_
_entity_poly.entity_id
_entity_poly.type
_entity_poly.pdbx_seq_one_letter_code
_entity_poly.pdbx_strand_id
1 'polypeptide(L)'
;MRLTRRRTTISLARRALTGAAAVVIGGAGLVAIDTSPALATPSGIPSKATAQSQLSALTVKSEGSMSGYSRNLFPHWITISGTCNTRETVLKRDGTSVVTDSSCAATSGRWYSPYDGATWTAASDVDIDHVVPLAEAWRSGASGWTTSRRQSFANDLTRPQLIAVTDNVNQSKGDQDPSTWQPPLSSYRCTYSKMWITVKYNWGLSLQSSEKSALQSMLNTCSS
;
A
#
# COMPACT_ATOMS: atom_id res chain seq x y z
N MET A 1 -39.43 -10.52 -77.34
CA MET A 1 -40.91 -10.78 -77.26
C MET A 1 -41.40 -10.12 -76.00
N ARG A 2 -41.93 -8.90 -76.07
CA ARG A 2 -43.34 -8.46 -75.84
C ARG A 2 -43.91 -9.15 -74.57
N LEU A 3 -44.51 -8.47 -73.61
CA LEU A 3 -45.42 -7.29 -73.53
C LEU A 3 -45.51 -6.81 -72.06
N THR A 4 -45.33 -5.56 -71.83
CA THR A 4 -46.22 -4.51 -71.26
C THR A 4 -47.61 -4.89 -70.71
N ARG A 5 -47.90 -4.37 -69.49
CA ARG A 5 -49.14 -3.58 -69.14
C ARG A 5 -48.99 -3.16 -67.65
N ARG A 6 -48.90 -1.94 -67.34
CA ARG A 6 -49.70 -0.77 -67.09
C ARG A 6 -51.04 -0.99 -66.35
N ARG A 7 -51.17 -0.15 -65.36
CA ARG A 7 -52.32 0.63 -64.82
C ARG A 7 -52.66 0.24 -63.39
N THR A 8 -53.14 1.09 -62.50
CA THR A 8 -53.37 2.54 -62.44
C THR A 8 -53.78 2.86 -60.99
N THR A 9 -53.28 3.96 -60.48
CA THR A 9 -53.79 4.82 -59.37
C THR A 9 -55.19 4.49 -58.80
N ILE A 10 -55.28 4.63 -57.43
CA ILE A 10 -56.30 5.52 -56.82
C ILE A 10 -55.78 6.03 -55.46
N SER A 11 -55.84 7.34 -55.34
CA SER A 11 -55.60 8.17 -54.16
C SER A 11 -56.82 8.10 -53.23
N LEU A 12 -56.58 8.07 -51.95
CA LEU A 12 -57.55 8.59 -50.98
C LEU A 12 -56.79 9.13 -49.75
N ALA A 13 -56.73 10.43 -49.65
CA ALA A 13 -56.31 11.19 -48.50
C ALA A 13 -57.31 11.03 -47.35
N ARG A 14 -56.86 10.77 -46.18
CA ARG A 14 -57.52 11.13 -44.92
C ARG A 14 -56.54 11.70 -43.91
N ARG A 15 -56.83 12.95 -43.57
CA ARG A 15 -56.26 13.71 -42.46
C ARG A 15 -56.75 13.09 -41.16
N ALA A 16 -55.84 12.95 -40.20
CA ALA A 16 -56.15 13.01 -38.76
C ALA A 16 -54.91 13.31 -37.97
N LEU A 17 -54.85 14.44 -37.39
CA LEU A 17 -54.61 14.94 -36.06
C LEU A 17 -53.33 14.50 -35.37
N THR A 18 -52.51 15.49 -35.21
CA THR A 18 -51.53 15.81 -34.17
C THR A 18 -51.80 15.20 -32.80
N GLY A 19 -50.79 14.48 -32.31
CA GLY A 19 -50.56 14.17 -30.91
C GLY A 19 -49.07 14.12 -30.68
N ALA A 20 -48.48 15.25 -30.31
CA ALA A 20 -47.08 15.31 -29.88
C ALA A 20 -46.96 14.74 -28.46
N ALA A 21 -46.57 13.49 -28.35
CA ALA A 21 -46.10 12.93 -27.08
C ALA A 21 -44.60 13.22 -26.94
N ALA A 22 -44.26 14.19 -26.10
CA ALA A 22 -42.90 14.45 -25.71
C ALA A 22 -42.42 13.27 -24.83
N VAL A 23 -41.61 12.39 -25.39
CA VAL A 23 -40.86 11.39 -24.61
C VAL A 23 -39.69 12.13 -23.96
N VAL A 24 -39.84 12.44 -22.67
CA VAL A 24 -38.72 12.85 -21.83
C VAL A 24 -37.86 11.60 -21.58
N ILE A 25 -36.80 11.44 -22.37
CA ILE A 25 -35.75 10.47 -22.07
C ILE A 25 -34.95 11.03 -20.88
N GLY A 26 -35.34 10.64 -19.67
CA GLY A 26 -34.56 10.86 -18.49
C GLY A 26 -33.24 10.10 -18.65
N GLY A 27 -32.17 10.82 -18.98
CA GLY A 27 -30.81 10.30 -18.96
C GLY A 27 -30.44 9.95 -17.54
N ALA A 28 -30.60 8.68 -17.13
CA ALA A 28 -29.94 8.16 -15.94
C ALA A 28 -28.46 8.17 -16.26
N GLY A 29 -27.77 9.23 -15.82
CA GLY A 29 -26.31 9.27 -15.81
C GLY A 29 -25.82 8.11 -14.93
N LEU A 30 -25.26 7.08 -15.56
CA LEU A 30 -24.46 6.10 -14.85
C LEU A 30 -23.25 6.85 -14.28
N VAL A 31 -23.33 7.24 -13.00
CA VAL A 31 -22.15 7.61 -12.23
C VAL A 31 -21.34 6.33 -12.13
N ALA A 32 -20.30 6.20 -12.94
CA ALA A 32 -19.29 5.18 -12.75
C ALA A 32 -18.68 5.45 -11.38
N ILE A 33 -19.05 4.65 -10.40
CA ILE A 33 -18.35 4.62 -9.12
C ILE A 33 -16.98 4.03 -9.45
N ASP A 34 -15.96 4.88 -9.51
CA ASP A 34 -14.57 4.46 -9.62
C ASP A 34 -14.21 3.72 -8.32
N THR A 35 -14.43 2.42 -8.33
CA THR A 35 -14.01 1.53 -7.25
C THR A 35 -12.52 1.22 -7.43
N SER A 36 -11.68 2.27 -7.41
CA SER A 36 -10.27 2.05 -7.19
C SER A 36 -10.14 1.26 -5.89
N PRO A 37 -9.45 0.11 -5.89
CA PRO A 37 -9.27 -0.66 -4.66
C PRO A 37 -8.65 0.27 -3.62
N ALA A 38 -9.32 0.40 -2.48
CA ALA A 38 -8.75 1.14 -1.37
C ALA A 38 -7.38 0.51 -1.07
N LEU A 39 -6.32 1.26 -1.32
CA LEU A 39 -4.97 0.83 -0.97
C LEU A 39 -4.97 0.62 0.53
N ALA A 40 -4.74 -0.61 0.96
CA ALA A 40 -4.58 -0.89 2.38
C ALA A 40 -3.35 -0.11 2.85
N THR A 41 -3.61 0.90 3.64
CA THR A 41 -2.58 1.83 4.10
C THR A 41 -2.33 1.54 5.57
N PRO A 42 -1.10 1.21 5.98
CA PRO A 42 -0.78 1.04 7.39
C PRO A 42 -1.20 2.24 8.22
N SER A 43 -1.64 2.00 9.45
CA SER A 43 -2.05 3.06 10.37
C SER A 43 -0.90 4.00 10.72
N GLY A 44 -1.19 5.26 11.05
CA GLY A 44 -0.23 6.18 11.65
C GLY A 44 0.72 6.86 10.66
N ILE A 45 0.43 6.88 9.36
CA ILE A 45 1.19 7.67 8.40
C ILE A 45 0.88 9.15 8.63
N PRO A 46 1.90 9.99 8.93
CA PRO A 46 1.68 11.39 9.26
C PRO A 46 1.43 12.27 8.02
N SER A 47 1.02 13.51 8.27
CA SER A 47 1.07 14.57 7.26
C SER A 47 2.52 14.87 6.85
N LYS A 48 2.73 15.52 5.69
CA LYS A 48 4.05 15.99 5.27
C LYS A 48 4.69 16.90 6.33
N ALA A 49 3.92 17.84 6.89
CA ALA A 49 4.42 18.79 7.89
C ALA A 49 4.85 18.07 9.18
N THR A 50 4.08 17.09 9.65
CA THR A 50 4.44 16.29 10.82
C THR A 50 5.70 15.45 10.54
N ALA A 51 5.78 14.79 9.38
CA ALA A 51 6.99 14.02 9.00
C ALA A 51 8.22 14.93 8.89
N GLN A 52 8.09 16.16 8.37
CA GLN A 52 9.19 17.12 8.32
C GLN A 52 9.68 17.50 9.72
N SER A 53 8.77 17.76 10.65
CA SER A 53 9.12 18.06 12.03
C SER A 53 9.82 16.87 12.70
N GLN A 54 9.31 15.66 12.50
CA GLN A 54 9.92 14.44 13.01
C GLN A 54 11.33 14.22 12.43
N LEU A 55 11.50 14.38 11.10
CA LEU A 55 12.81 14.26 10.44
C LEU A 55 13.83 15.25 10.98
N SER A 56 13.39 16.48 11.27
CA SER A 56 14.24 17.51 11.87
C SER A 56 14.70 17.15 13.29
N ALA A 57 13.84 16.48 14.05
CA ALA A 57 14.11 16.08 15.43
C ALA A 57 14.92 14.78 15.56
N LEU A 58 15.03 13.98 14.50
CA LEU A 58 15.78 12.74 14.52
C LEU A 58 17.28 12.97 14.73
N THR A 59 17.88 12.17 15.63
CA THR A 59 19.31 12.20 15.89
C THR A 59 20.09 11.65 14.70
N VAL A 60 21.05 12.44 14.20
CA VAL A 60 21.97 12.01 13.13
C VAL A 60 23.26 11.51 13.76
N LYS A 61 23.64 10.28 13.43
CA LYS A 61 24.94 9.67 13.82
C LYS A 61 25.32 8.54 12.87
N SER A 62 26.58 8.11 12.92
CA SER A 62 27.03 6.93 12.18
C SER A 62 26.29 5.67 12.61
N GLU A 63 26.16 4.70 11.72
CA GLU A 63 25.64 3.37 12.04
C GLU A 63 26.42 2.70 13.17
N GLY A 64 25.69 1.94 13.98
CA GLY A 64 26.26 1.01 14.93
C GLY A 64 26.77 -0.26 14.26
N SER A 65 27.56 -1.03 15.00
CA SER A 65 28.06 -2.32 14.55
C SER A 65 26.95 -3.35 14.37
N MET A 66 27.09 -4.23 13.37
CA MET A 66 26.29 -5.45 13.20
C MET A 66 26.73 -6.60 14.10
N SER A 67 27.82 -6.42 14.87
CA SER A 67 28.28 -7.45 15.81
C SER A 67 27.15 -7.88 16.74
N GLY A 68 26.96 -9.18 16.88
CA GLY A 68 25.91 -9.76 17.71
C GLY A 68 24.51 -9.68 17.13
N TYR A 69 24.30 -9.12 15.94
CA TYR A 69 22.98 -9.13 15.30
C TYR A 69 22.56 -10.55 14.93
N SER A 70 21.31 -10.86 15.22
CA SER A 70 20.58 -11.97 14.65
C SER A 70 19.11 -11.57 14.53
N ARG A 71 18.47 -11.94 13.42
CA ARG A 71 17.03 -11.72 13.23
C ARG A 71 16.19 -12.32 14.36
N ASN A 72 16.63 -13.42 14.95
CA ASN A 72 15.95 -14.09 16.06
C ASN A 72 15.93 -13.27 17.36
N LEU A 73 16.78 -12.24 17.49
CA LEU A 73 16.73 -11.30 18.61
C LEU A 73 15.53 -10.34 18.55
N PHE A 74 14.81 -10.35 17.43
CA PHE A 74 13.55 -9.66 17.23
C PHE A 74 12.44 -10.71 17.06
N PRO A 75 11.86 -11.25 18.14
CA PRO A 75 10.77 -12.20 18.02
C PRO A 75 9.63 -11.57 17.20
N HIS A 76 9.42 -12.07 16.00
CA HIS A 76 8.42 -11.57 15.06
C HIS A 76 7.39 -12.65 14.75
N TRP A 77 6.28 -12.24 14.16
CA TRP A 77 5.13 -13.11 13.85
C TRP A 77 4.52 -13.76 15.10
N ILE A 78 4.45 -12.99 16.21
CA ILE A 78 3.76 -13.45 17.44
C ILE A 78 2.25 -13.57 17.18
N THR A 79 1.58 -14.41 17.95
CA THR A 79 0.12 -14.51 17.93
C THR A 79 -0.51 -13.20 18.40
N ILE A 80 -1.41 -12.64 17.62
CA ILE A 80 -2.12 -11.39 17.90
C ILE A 80 -3.53 -11.66 18.42
N SER A 81 -4.25 -12.58 17.77
CA SER A 81 -5.64 -12.92 18.16
C SER A 81 -6.02 -14.31 17.64
N GLY A 82 -6.55 -15.16 18.50
CA GLY A 82 -6.92 -16.53 18.13
C GLY A 82 -5.74 -17.28 17.55
N THR A 83 -5.86 -17.77 16.32
CA THR A 83 -4.79 -18.44 15.59
C THR A 83 -3.97 -17.49 14.68
N CYS A 84 -4.40 -16.22 14.56
CA CYS A 84 -3.75 -15.24 13.70
C CYS A 84 -2.47 -14.69 14.34
N ASN A 85 -1.36 -14.82 13.65
CA ASN A 85 -0.14 -14.12 14.00
C ASN A 85 -0.05 -12.73 13.35
N THR A 86 1.04 -12.02 13.57
CA THR A 86 1.24 -10.68 13.01
C THR A 86 1.21 -10.67 11.48
N ARG A 87 1.82 -11.68 10.80
CA ARG A 87 1.84 -11.77 9.34
C ARG A 87 0.43 -11.92 8.78
N GLU A 88 -0.35 -12.89 9.27
CA GLU A 88 -1.74 -13.10 8.83
C GLU A 88 -2.62 -11.87 9.12
N THR A 89 -2.38 -11.20 10.25
CA THR A 89 -3.10 -9.96 10.58
C THR A 89 -2.82 -8.86 9.56
N VAL A 90 -1.58 -8.69 9.13
CA VAL A 90 -1.21 -7.71 8.09
C VAL A 90 -1.75 -8.12 6.72
N LEU A 91 -1.65 -9.41 6.34
CA LEU A 91 -2.24 -9.90 5.08
C LEU A 91 -3.75 -9.63 5.01
N LYS A 92 -4.48 -9.83 6.12
CA LYS A 92 -5.92 -9.52 6.18
C LYS A 92 -6.19 -8.02 6.10
N ARG A 93 -5.36 -7.18 6.73
CA ARG A 93 -5.49 -5.72 6.72
C ARG A 93 -5.23 -5.16 5.31
N ASP A 94 -4.17 -5.64 4.64
CA ASP A 94 -3.65 -5.05 3.40
C ASP A 94 -4.22 -5.70 2.13
N GLY A 95 -4.93 -6.82 2.28
CA GLY A 95 -5.60 -7.48 1.16
C GLY A 95 -7.07 -7.12 1.03
N THR A 96 -7.61 -7.35 -0.17
CA THR A 96 -9.04 -7.23 -0.48
C THR A 96 -9.63 -8.63 -0.65
N SER A 97 -10.82 -8.86 -0.11
CA SER A 97 -11.54 -10.15 -0.18
C SER A 97 -10.70 -11.33 0.32
N VAL A 98 -9.93 -11.11 1.39
CA VAL A 98 -9.07 -12.15 1.95
C VAL A 98 -9.92 -13.19 2.68
N VAL A 99 -9.77 -14.45 2.25
CA VAL A 99 -10.34 -15.62 2.91
C VAL A 99 -9.24 -16.37 3.65
N THR A 100 -9.51 -16.79 4.86
CA THR A 100 -8.55 -17.54 5.69
C THR A 100 -9.13 -18.88 6.09
N ASP A 101 -8.25 -19.84 6.32
CA ASP A 101 -8.62 -21.13 6.93
C ASP A 101 -8.72 -21.02 8.47
N SER A 102 -8.94 -22.15 9.14
CA SER A 102 -9.05 -22.23 10.61
C SER A 102 -7.75 -21.90 11.35
N SER A 103 -6.61 -21.97 10.69
CA SER A 103 -5.30 -21.57 11.21
C SER A 103 -4.97 -20.09 10.96
N CYS A 104 -5.92 -19.35 10.36
CA CYS A 104 -5.77 -17.97 9.92
C CYS A 104 -4.88 -17.77 8.68
N ALA A 105 -4.41 -18.84 8.04
CA ALA A 105 -3.62 -18.72 6.82
C ALA A 105 -4.51 -18.23 5.67
N ALA A 106 -4.04 -17.23 4.90
CA ALA A 106 -4.77 -16.70 3.75
C ALA A 106 -4.79 -17.74 2.62
N THR A 107 -6.00 -18.23 2.27
CA THR A 107 -6.25 -19.20 1.21
C THR A 107 -6.59 -18.55 -0.14
N SER A 108 -7.12 -17.33 -0.10
CA SER A 108 -7.34 -16.47 -1.27
C SER A 108 -7.39 -15.03 -0.84
N GLY A 109 -7.23 -14.13 -1.82
CA GLY A 109 -7.25 -12.70 -1.59
C GLY A 109 -6.68 -11.94 -2.78
N ARG A 110 -6.60 -10.63 -2.63
CA ARG A 110 -5.94 -9.77 -3.61
C ARG A 110 -5.12 -8.71 -2.87
N TRP A 111 -3.82 -8.66 -3.16
CA TRP A 111 -2.88 -7.74 -2.53
C TRP A 111 -2.25 -6.83 -3.57
N TYR A 112 -2.36 -5.54 -3.36
CA TYR A 112 -1.64 -4.54 -4.13
C TYR A 112 -0.36 -4.16 -3.41
N SER A 113 0.77 -4.31 -4.08
CA SER A 113 2.07 -3.87 -3.57
C SER A 113 2.31 -2.41 -3.93
N PRO A 114 2.38 -1.49 -2.96
CA PRO A 114 2.62 -0.08 -3.26
C PRO A 114 4.09 0.21 -3.61
N TYR A 115 5.01 -0.73 -3.40
CA TYR A 115 6.42 -0.53 -3.74
C TYR A 115 6.68 -0.56 -5.24
N ASP A 116 5.93 -1.34 -6.00
CA ASP A 116 6.10 -1.55 -7.44
C ASP A 116 4.82 -1.42 -8.26
N GLY A 117 3.65 -1.34 -7.62
CA GLY A 117 2.36 -1.24 -8.27
C GLY A 117 1.78 -2.57 -8.74
N ALA A 118 2.43 -3.69 -8.44
CA ALA A 118 1.94 -5.03 -8.80
C ALA A 118 0.74 -5.44 -7.93
N THR A 119 -0.07 -6.36 -8.46
CA THR A 119 -1.19 -6.96 -7.73
C THR A 119 -1.06 -8.48 -7.79
N TRP A 120 -1.19 -9.12 -6.63
CA TRP A 120 -1.02 -10.55 -6.42
C TRP A 120 -2.31 -11.17 -5.90
N THR A 121 -2.54 -12.43 -6.23
CA THR A 121 -3.70 -13.21 -5.78
C THR A 121 -3.33 -14.42 -4.93
N ALA A 122 -2.05 -14.75 -4.86
CA ALA A 122 -1.53 -15.76 -3.95
C ALA A 122 -0.75 -15.07 -2.81
N ALA A 123 -1.03 -15.46 -1.57
CA ALA A 123 -0.33 -14.94 -0.39
C ALA A 123 1.16 -15.33 -0.35
N SER A 124 1.56 -16.35 -1.14
CA SER A 124 2.96 -16.76 -1.31
C SER A 124 3.81 -15.75 -2.08
N ASP A 125 3.18 -14.92 -2.91
CA ASP A 125 3.85 -13.92 -3.74
C ASP A 125 4.00 -12.57 -3.01
N VAL A 126 3.58 -12.55 -1.74
CA VAL A 126 3.51 -11.36 -0.90
C VAL A 126 4.30 -11.58 0.39
N ASP A 127 5.25 -10.69 0.65
CA ASP A 127 5.94 -10.57 1.92
C ASP A 127 5.29 -9.49 2.80
N ILE A 128 5.47 -9.63 4.12
CA ILE A 128 5.27 -8.50 5.04
C ILE A 128 6.63 -7.87 5.32
N ASP A 129 6.81 -6.67 4.75
CA ASP A 129 8.01 -5.88 4.98
C ASP A 129 7.95 -5.16 6.32
N HIS A 130 9.10 -5.16 7.01
CA HIS A 130 9.40 -4.18 8.04
C HIS A 130 9.91 -2.92 7.35
N VAL A 131 9.11 -1.86 7.30
CA VAL A 131 9.46 -0.59 6.60
C VAL A 131 10.84 -0.13 7.02
N VAL A 132 11.14 -0.08 8.32
CA VAL A 132 12.50 -0.01 8.84
C VAL A 132 12.96 -1.43 9.15
N PRO A 133 13.91 -1.99 8.38
CA PRO A 133 14.40 -3.36 8.57
C PRO A 133 14.91 -3.62 9.98
N LEU A 134 14.80 -4.86 10.45
CA LEU A 134 15.25 -5.22 11.80
C LEU A 134 16.76 -5.03 11.97
N ALA A 135 17.54 -5.30 10.93
CA ALA A 135 18.99 -5.06 10.93
C ALA A 135 19.30 -3.56 10.93
N GLU A 136 18.54 -2.77 10.18
CA GLU A 136 18.68 -1.31 10.20
C GLU A 136 18.32 -0.73 11.58
N ALA A 137 17.24 -1.21 12.20
CA ALA A 137 16.91 -0.81 13.56
C ALA A 137 18.03 -1.17 14.55
N TRP A 138 18.68 -2.35 14.39
CA TRP A 138 19.82 -2.75 15.20
C TRP A 138 20.96 -1.73 15.11
N ARG A 139 21.37 -1.37 13.88
CA ARG A 139 22.42 -0.38 13.61
C ARG A 139 22.06 1.02 14.13
N SER A 140 20.77 1.31 14.16
CA SER A 140 20.22 2.63 14.56
C SER A 140 19.96 2.78 16.06
N GLY A 141 20.24 1.73 16.87
CA GLY A 141 20.12 1.79 18.33
C GLY A 141 19.37 0.64 18.99
N ALA A 142 18.66 -0.21 18.25
CA ALA A 142 17.92 -1.34 18.81
C ALA A 142 18.84 -2.45 19.37
N SER A 143 20.13 -2.42 19.07
CA SER A 143 21.13 -3.28 19.73
C SER A 143 21.12 -3.15 21.26
N GLY A 144 20.85 -1.93 21.77
CA GLY A 144 20.72 -1.66 23.20
C GLY A 144 19.34 -1.94 23.81
N TRP A 145 18.35 -2.41 23.02
CA TRP A 145 17.01 -2.65 23.54
C TRP A 145 16.89 -4.01 24.24
N THR A 146 15.89 -4.13 25.13
CA THR A 146 15.46 -5.44 25.64
C THR A 146 14.83 -6.27 24.54
N THR A 147 14.81 -7.59 24.70
CA THR A 147 14.13 -8.51 23.77
C THR A 147 12.64 -8.16 23.62
N SER A 148 11.97 -7.81 24.72
CA SER A 148 10.57 -7.39 24.69
C SER A 148 10.35 -6.14 23.82
N ARG A 149 11.24 -5.14 23.90
CA ARG A 149 11.14 -3.94 23.07
C ARG A 149 11.38 -4.25 21.60
N ARG A 150 12.36 -5.11 21.28
CA ARG A 150 12.59 -5.59 19.92
C ARG A 150 11.40 -6.38 19.38
N GLN A 151 10.77 -7.22 20.21
CA GLN A 151 9.53 -7.93 19.84
C GLN A 151 8.40 -6.94 19.53
N SER A 152 8.19 -5.93 20.37
CA SER A 152 7.16 -4.92 20.14
C SER A 152 7.39 -4.13 18.84
N PHE A 153 8.65 -3.82 18.51
CA PHE A 153 9.02 -3.17 17.25
C PHE A 153 8.72 -4.06 16.04
N ALA A 154 9.12 -5.33 16.12
CA ALA A 154 8.95 -6.28 15.03
C ALA A 154 7.49 -6.64 14.74
N ASN A 155 6.57 -6.36 15.66
CA ASN A 155 5.14 -6.65 15.54
C ASN A 155 4.26 -5.39 15.68
N ASP A 156 4.80 -4.21 15.39
CA ASP A 156 4.08 -2.95 15.55
C ASP A 156 3.00 -2.77 14.48
N LEU A 157 1.75 -2.98 14.88
CA LEU A 157 0.56 -2.78 14.05
C LEU A 157 -0.06 -1.38 14.20
N THR A 158 0.45 -0.56 15.12
CA THR A 158 -0.09 0.76 15.44
C THR A 158 0.59 1.89 14.67
N ARG A 159 1.80 1.64 14.20
CA ARG A 159 2.61 2.54 13.38
C ARG A 159 2.82 1.91 12.00
N PRO A 160 3.25 2.66 10.99
CA PRO A 160 3.41 2.15 9.63
C PRO A 160 4.70 1.33 9.45
N GLN A 161 4.96 0.38 10.38
CA GLN A 161 6.15 -0.47 10.38
C GLN A 161 5.99 -1.71 9.51
N LEU A 162 4.76 -2.20 9.34
CA LEU A 162 4.50 -3.45 8.63
C LEU A 162 3.57 -3.21 7.45
N ILE A 163 3.93 -3.73 6.27
CA ILE A 163 3.16 -3.58 5.03
C ILE A 163 3.33 -4.79 4.12
N ALA A 164 2.23 -5.20 3.46
CA ALA A 164 2.26 -6.25 2.46
C ALA A 164 2.79 -5.71 1.11
N VAL A 165 3.80 -6.37 0.56
CA VAL A 165 4.47 -5.96 -0.68
C VAL A 165 4.86 -7.19 -1.51
N THR A 166 5.21 -7.00 -2.78
CA THR A 166 5.77 -8.03 -3.65
C THR A 166 7.02 -8.65 -3.02
N ASP A 167 7.10 -9.99 -2.94
CA ASP A 167 8.15 -10.72 -2.24
C ASP A 167 9.55 -10.41 -2.77
N ASN A 168 9.77 -10.51 -4.09
CA ASN A 168 11.08 -10.26 -4.70
C ASN A 168 11.51 -8.77 -4.60
N VAL A 169 10.57 -7.83 -4.55
CA VAL A 169 10.86 -6.41 -4.29
C VAL A 169 11.29 -6.20 -2.85
N ASN A 170 10.65 -6.90 -1.90
CA ASN A 170 11.07 -6.91 -0.51
C ASN A 170 12.47 -7.53 -0.33
N GLN A 171 12.73 -8.64 -1.01
CA GLN A 171 14.07 -9.26 -1.02
C GLN A 171 15.13 -8.32 -1.59
N SER A 172 14.81 -7.59 -2.66
CA SER A 172 15.70 -6.55 -3.24
C SER A 172 15.98 -5.40 -2.27
N LYS A 173 14.98 -5.02 -1.44
CA LYS A 173 15.16 -4.03 -0.39
C LYS A 173 16.12 -4.53 0.69
N GLY A 174 15.92 -5.74 1.16
CA GLY A 174 16.73 -6.35 2.22
C GLY A 174 16.85 -5.44 3.45
N ASP A 175 18.07 -5.30 3.95
CA ASP A 175 18.38 -4.49 5.14
C ASP A 175 18.85 -3.05 4.80
N GLN A 176 18.58 -2.60 3.56
CA GLN A 176 19.02 -1.30 3.06
C GLN A 176 18.18 -0.14 3.62
N ASP A 177 18.82 1.01 3.75
CA ASP A 177 18.18 2.28 4.10
C ASP A 177 17.77 3.07 2.83
N PRO A 178 17.01 4.18 2.97
CA PRO A 178 16.57 5.01 1.86
C PRO A 178 17.67 5.65 1.01
N SER A 179 18.92 5.67 1.47
CA SER A 179 20.03 6.20 0.67
C SER A 179 20.50 5.21 -0.40
N THR A 180 20.24 3.91 -0.20
CA THR A 180 20.69 2.82 -1.08
C THR A 180 19.53 2.10 -1.77
N TRP A 181 18.34 2.12 -1.17
CA TRP A 181 17.14 1.54 -1.78
C TRP A 181 15.90 2.43 -1.59
N GLN A 182 15.10 2.53 -2.62
CA GLN A 182 13.82 3.25 -2.62
C GLN A 182 12.78 2.45 -3.41
N PRO A 183 11.48 2.56 -3.07
CA PRO A 183 10.44 1.92 -3.87
C PRO A 183 10.59 2.21 -5.36
N PRO A 184 10.56 1.18 -6.24
CA PRO A 184 10.58 1.35 -7.69
C PRO A 184 9.47 2.29 -8.16
N LEU A 185 8.26 2.19 -7.59
CA LEU A 185 7.14 3.08 -7.88
C LEU A 185 7.39 4.45 -7.27
N SER A 186 7.85 5.40 -8.08
CA SER A 186 8.25 6.74 -7.63
C SER A 186 7.13 7.52 -6.93
N SER A 187 5.87 7.32 -7.34
CA SER A 187 4.71 7.97 -6.71
C SER A 187 4.50 7.55 -5.24
N TYR A 188 5.05 6.40 -4.82
CA TYR A 188 4.95 5.94 -3.43
C TYR A 188 6.07 6.47 -2.53
N ARG A 189 7.14 7.03 -3.07
CA ARG A 189 8.32 7.47 -2.30
C ARG A 189 7.99 8.52 -1.24
N CYS A 190 7.06 9.43 -1.54
CA CYS A 190 6.54 10.35 -0.53
C CYS A 190 5.96 9.61 0.68
N THR A 191 5.05 8.69 0.45
CA THR A 191 4.42 7.90 1.52
C THR A 191 5.43 7.04 2.26
N TYR A 192 6.34 6.39 1.55
CA TYR A 192 7.41 5.59 2.13
C TYR A 192 8.32 6.41 3.06
N SER A 193 8.74 7.61 2.65
CA SER A 193 9.55 8.48 3.51
C SER A 193 8.81 8.88 4.80
N LYS A 194 7.52 9.19 4.72
CA LYS A 194 6.71 9.50 5.91
C LYS A 194 6.61 8.31 6.86
N MET A 195 6.44 7.10 6.33
CA MET A 195 6.41 5.86 7.11
C MET A 195 7.74 5.64 7.83
N TRP A 196 8.84 5.67 7.11
CA TRP A 196 10.19 5.47 7.65
C TRP A 196 10.54 6.47 8.75
N ILE A 197 10.34 7.75 8.49
CA ILE A 197 10.58 8.84 9.45
C ILE A 197 9.79 8.63 10.74
N THR A 198 8.49 8.38 10.60
CA THR A 198 7.60 8.17 11.75
C THR A 198 8.00 6.96 12.58
N VAL A 199 8.36 5.86 11.94
CA VAL A 199 8.83 4.66 12.66
C VAL A 199 10.10 4.97 13.44
N LYS A 200 11.14 5.53 12.79
CA LYS A 200 12.38 5.89 13.50
C LYS A 200 12.16 6.87 14.64
N TYR A 201 11.34 7.90 14.40
CA TYR A 201 11.02 8.92 15.41
C TYR A 201 10.36 8.32 16.66
N ASN A 202 9.29 7.54 16.47
CA ASN A 202 8.55 6.98 17.59
C ASN A 202 9.33 5.91 18.38
N TRP A 203 10.24 5.20 17.69
CA TRP A 203 11.06 4.19 18.33
C TRP A 203 12.40 4.73 18.89
N GLY A 204 12.69 6.02 18.68
CA GLY A 204 13.92 6.65 19.15
C GLY A 204 15.16 6.10 18.46
N LEU A 205 15.03 5.73 17.19
CA LEU A 205 16.15 5.27 16.35
C LEU A 205 16.87 6.48 15.75
N SER A 206 18.17 6.35 15.55
CA SER A 206 18.96 7.36 14.83
C SER A 206 18.93 7.11 13.33
N LEU A 207 19.46 8.04 12.56
CA LEU A 207 19.71 7.91 11.14
C LEU A 207 21.08 8.48 10.76
N GLN A 208 21.59 8.05 9.59
CA GLN A 208 22.80 8.62 9.01
C GLN A 208 22.51 9.91 8.24
N SER A 209 23.54 10.70 7.93
CA SER A 209 23.38 11.91 7.13
C SER A 209 22.91 11.62 5.69
N SER A 210 23.40 10.53 5.09
CA SER A 210 22.95 10.06 3.76
C SER A 210 21.49 9.65 3.76
N GLU A 211 21.08 8.86 4.76
CA GLU A 211 19.69 8.45 4.98
C GLU A 211 18.77 9.67 5.17
N LYS A 212 19.19 10.64 6.01
CA LYS A 212 18.44 11.89 6.23
C LYS A 212 18.23 12.66 4.93
N SER A 213 19.29 12.77 4.12
CA SER A 213 19.24 13.48 2.83
C SER A 213 18.31 12.78 1.84
N ALA A 214 18.34 11.45 1.77
CA ALA A 214 17.45 10.67 0.92
C ALA A 214 15.97 10.80 1.36
N LEU A 215 15.71 10.70 2.67
CA LEU A 215 14.37 10.90 3.24
C LEU A 215 13.84 12.31 2.94
N GLN A 216 14.68 13.34 3.08
CA GLN A 216 14.28 14.72 2.74
C GLN A 216 13.96 14.86 1.25
N SER A 217 14.76 14.24 0.38
CA SER A 217 14.51 14.27 -1.07
C SER A 217 13.17 13.61 -1.42
N MET A 218 12.88 12.45 -0.84
CA MET A 218 11.58 11.78 -1.04
C MET A 218 10.42 12.57 -0.43
N LEU A 219 10.59 13.18 0.76
CA LEU A 219 9.56 13.99 1.41
C LEU A 219 9.22 15.25 0.58
N ASN A 220 10.19 15.79 -0.15
CA ASN A 220 9.98 16.93 -1.05
C ASN A 220 9.08 16.57 -2.25
N THR A 221 8.93 15.30 -2.61
CA THR A 221 8.02 14.85 -3.67
C THR A 221 6.55 14.84 -3.21
N CYS A 222 6.29 14.99 -1.92
CA CYS A 222 4.93 15.07 -1.42
C CYS A 222 4.25 16.35 -1.90
N SER A 223 3.02 16.23 -2.39
CA SER A 223 2.13 17.39 -2.56
C SER A 223 1.88 18.07 -1.20
N SER A 224 1.61 19.34 -1.26
CA SER A 224 1.31 20.17 -0.09
C SER A 224 0.05 19.70 0.61
#